data_313fae72af48e19fb2b21db1c9fcf538
#
_entry.id   313fae72af48e19fb2b21db1c9fcf538
#
_cell.length_a   1.000
_cell.length_b   1.000
_cell.length_c   1.000
_cell.angle_alpha   90.00
_cell.angle_beta   90.00
_cell.angle_gamma   90.00
#
_symmetry.space_group_name_H-M   'P 1'
#
loop_
_entity.id
_entity.type
_entity.pdbx_description
1 polymer ?
#
loop_
_entity_poly.entity_id
_entity_poly.type
_entity_poly.pdbx_seq_one_letter_code
_entity_poly.pdbx_strand_id
1 'polypeptide(L)'
;MKGIILAGGSGTRLYPLTKVTSKQLLPVYDKPMIYYPLSTLMLAGIRDILIISTPTDTPRFQDLLGDGSHFGIHLSYAVQPSPDGLAQAFLIGEAFIGNEPCAMILGDNIFYGNGFSHILEQARLNAERGRATVFGYYVPDPERFGVLEFDENEKVLSVEEKPARPKSNYAITGLYFYPSGVSELAKQVRPSKRGELEITTLNDMYLRQGILDAKIFGRGFAWLDTGTMESLLEAAEFVHMVEKRQGVKISAPEEIAYRFGWISTHELLESAEVYGKSPYGHHLRQGAEGKFVSFKVNKKN
;
A
#
# COMPACT_ATOMS: atom_id res chain seq x y z
N MET A 1 11.21 -7.40 8.44
CA MET A 1 10.11 -7.48 7.45
C MET A 1 10.42 -6.58 6.28
N LYS A 2 10.22 -7.06 5.08
CA LYS A 2 10.38 -6.31 3.83
C LYS A 2 9.03 -5.78 3.33
N GLY A 3 9.05 -4.71 2.53
CA GLY A 3 7.87 -4.16 1.88
C GLY A 3 8.00 -4.17 0.38
N ILE A 4 6.89 -4.40 -0.34
CA ILE A 4 6.82 -4.28 -1.80
C ILE A 4 5.70 -3.29 -2.15
N ILE A 5 6.01 -2.32 -3.01
CA ILE A 5 4.99 -1.52 -3.69
C ILE A 5 4.96 -1.99 -5.14
N LEU A 6 3.83 -2.55 -5.56
CA LEU A 6 3.64 -2.94 -6.96
C LEU A 6 3.02 -1.76 -7.71
N ALA A 7 3.87 -1.06 -8.44
CA ALA A 7 3.55 0.14 -9.22
C ALA A 7 3.67 -0.09 -10.73
N GLY A 8 3.29 -1.30 -11.17
CA GLY A 8 3.24 -1.71 -12.56
C GLY A 8 1.89 -1.46 -13.21
N GLY A 9 1.75 -1.98 -14.43
CA GLY A 9 0.51 -1.92 -15.21
C GLY A 9 0.48 -0.77 -16.23
N SER A 10 -0.29 -0.97 -17.31
CA SER A 10 -0.35 -0.04 -18.46
C SER A 10 -1.16 1.23 -18.21
N GLY A 11 -1.96 1.29 -17.15
CA GLY A 11 -2.80 2.44 -16.82
C GLY A 11 -3.81 2.85 -17.91
N THR A 12 -4.14 1.99 -18.86
CA THR A 12 -4.95 2.33 -20.06
C THR A 12 -6.33 2.88 -19.74
N ARG A 13 -6.93 2.49 -18.61
CA ARG A 13 -8.22 3.03 -18.16
C ARG A 13 -8.17 4.52 -17.82
N LEU A 14 -6.97 5.08 -17.64
CA LEU A 14 -6.72 6.50 -17.35
C LEU A 14 -6.15 7.25 -18.56
N TYR A 15 -6.24 6.69 -19.78
CA TYR A 15 -5.86 7.45 -20.97
C TYR A 15 -6.78 8.66 -21.18
N PRO A 16 -6.23 9.85 -21.58
CA PRO A 16 -4.85 10.08 -22.02
C PRO A 16 -3.83 10.42 -20.91
N LEU A 17 -4.23 10.52 -19.63
CA LEU A 17 -3.36 10.96 -18.52
C LEU A 17 -2.09 10.12 -18.39
N THR A 18 -2.22 8.81 -18.63
CA THR A 18 -1.12 7.83 -18.45
C THR A 18 -0.38 7.49 -19.75
N LYS A 19 -0.56 8.28 -20.82
CA LYS A 19 0.16 8.03 -22.08
C LYS A 19 1.67 8.18 -21.98
N VAL A 20 2.14 9.05 -21.08
CA VAL A 20 3.55 9.41 -20.93
C VAL A 20 4.08 9.27 -19.51
N THR A 21 3.27 8.74 -18.62
CA THR A 21 3.63 8.58 -17.20
C THR A 21 2.89 7.41 -16.56
N SER A 22 3.50 6.82 -15.53
CA SER A 22 2.82 5.84 -14.69
C SER A 22 1.62 6.45 -13.98
N LYS A 23 0.56 5.67 -13.78
CA LYS A 23 -0.60 6.06 -12.97
C LYS A 23 -0.18 6.51 -11.57
N GLN A 24 0.76 5.82 -10.96
CA GLN A 24 1.21 6.08 -9.59
C GLN A 24 2.04 7.37 -9.44
N LEU A 25 2.40 8.00 -10.56
CA LEU A 25 3.02 9.34 -10.59
C LEU A 25 2.02 10.47 -10.80
N LEU A 26 0.75 10.14 -11.11
CA LEU A 26 -0.31 11.16 -11.18
C LEU A 26 -0.55 11.77 -9.80
N PRO A 27 -0.90 13.07 -9.74
CA PRO A 27 -1.21 13.71 -8.48
C PRO A 27 -2.56 13.20 -7.94
N VAL A 28 -2.60 12.96 -6.62
CA VAL A 28 -3.83 12.84 -5.85
C VAL A 28 -3.83 13.98 -4.86
N TYR A 29 -4.55 15.05 -5.20
CA TYR A 29 -4.59 16.34 -4.54
C TYR A 29 -3.22 17.03 -4.50
N ASP A 30 -2.41 16.90 -3.45
CA ASP A 30 -1.23 17.70 -3.17
C ASP A 30 0.10 16.95 -3.35
N LYS A 31 0.07 15.66 -3.70
CA LYS A 31 1.26 14.83 -3.85
C LYS A 31 1.07 13.70 -4.87
N PRO A 32 2.15 13.11 -5.41
CA PRO A 32 2.05 11.93 -6.28
C PRO A 32 1.41 10.73 -5.56
N MET A 33 0.62 9.97 -6.30
CA MET A 33 -0.12 8.82 -5.78
C MET A 33 0.78 7.82 -5.02
N ILE A 34 2.01 7.60 -5.47
CA ILE A 34 2.95 6.65 -4.84
C ILE A 34 3.28 6.98 -3.37
N TYR A 35 3.10 8.23 -2.93
CA TYR A 35 3.34 8.64 -1.54
C TYR A 35 2.36 7.97 -0.56
N TYR A 36 1.14 7.62 -1.01
CA TYR A 36 0.13 6.99 -0.17
C TYR A 36 0.49 5.54 0.19
N PRO A 37 0.76 4.63 -0.77
CA PRO A 37 1.21 3.28 -0.43
C PRO A 37 2.56 3.25 0.27
N LEU A 38 3.50 4.16 -0.08
CA LEU A 38 4.77 4.31 0.62
C LEU A 38 4.53 4.61 2.10
N SER A 39 3.71 5.62 2.39
CA SER A 39 3.31 6.00 3.76
C SER A 39 2.64 4.86 4.51
N THR A 40 1.82 4.05 3.83
CA THR A 40 1.14 2.90 4.45
C THR A 40 2.16 1.86 4.95
N LEU A 41 3.17 1.52 4.14
CA LEU A 41 4.25 0.62 4.58
C LEU A 41 5.09 1.24 5.70
N MET A 42 5.38 2.53 5.62
CA MET A 42 6.10 3.24 6.68
C MET A 42 5.31 3.24 8.00
N LEU A 43 3.99 3.45 7.97
CA LEU A 43 3.11 3.36 9.14
C LEU A 43 3.09 1.96 9.76
N ALA A 44 3.32 0.91 8.97
CA ALA A 44 3.53 -0.46 9.46
C ALA A 44 4.92 -0.68 10.10
N GLY A 45 5.79 0.35 10.10
CA GLY A 45 7.16 0.27 10.61
C GLY A 45 8.14 -0.37 9.65
N ILE A 46 7.80 -0.49 8.36
CA ILE A 46 8.65 -1.11 7.34
C ILE A 46 9.58 -0.05 6.74
N ARG A 47 10.89 -0.32 6.74
CA ARG A 47 11.91 0.60 6.25
C ARG A 47 12.64 0.12 4.99
N ASP A 48 12.69 -1.19 4.74
CA ASP A 48 13.26 -1.75 3.52
C ASP A 48 12.12 -2.02 2.53
N ILE A 49 12.06 -1.25 1.45
CA ILE A 49 10.93 -1.27 0.52
C ILE A 49 11.44 -1.42 -0.92
N LEU A 50 10.86 -2.38 -1.65
CA LEU A 50 11.10 -2.59 -3.07
C LEU A 50 9.94 -2.01 -3.88
N ILE A 51 10.24 -1.11 -4.80
CA ILE A 51 9.29 -0.60 -5.78
C ILE A 51 9.44 -1.41 -7.07
N ILE A 52 8.38 -2.11 -7.46
CA ILE A 52 8.34 -2.88 -8.71
C ILE A 52 7.50 -2.11 -9.71
N SER A 53 8.09 -1.74 -10.85
CA SER A 53 7.41 -0.96 -11.88
C SER A 53 7.79 -1.39 -13.29
N THR A 54 7.25 -0.71 -14.30
CA THR A 54 7.55 -0.97 -15.69
C THR A 54 8.99 -0.53 -16.04
N PRO A 55 9.60 -1.06 -17.12
CA PRO A 55 10.92 -0.59 -17.58
C PRO A 55 10.97 0.92 -17.84
N THR A 56 9.87 1.49 -18.34
CA THR A 56 9.78 2.91 -18.70
C THR A 56 9.63 3.82 -17.47
N ASP A 57 8.93 3.36 -16.44
CA ASP A 57 8.58 4.20 -15.30
C ASP A 57 9.53 4.04 -14.11
N THR A 58 10.26 2.92 -14.01
CA THR A 58 11.24 2.70 -12.94
C THR A 58 12.23 3.84 -12.77
N PRO A 59 12.86 4.42 -13.83
CA PRO A 59 13.74 5.58 -13.68
C PRO A 59 13.03 6.80 -13.07
N ARG A 60 11.77 7.03 -13.41
CA ARG A 60 10.99 8.17 -12.89
C ARG A 60 10.70 8.03 -11.39
N PHE A 61 10.46 6.81 -10.92
CA PHE A 61 10.34 6.56 -9.47
C PHE A 61 11.67 6.76 -8.76
N GLN A 62 12.80 6.38 -9.39
CA GLN A 62 14.14 6.64 -8.86
C GLN A 62 14.42 8.14 -8.79
N ASP A 63 14.07 8.90 -9.82
CA ASP A 63 14.22 10.36 -9.84
C ASP A 63 13.38 11.05 -8.76
N LEU A 64 12.14 10.56 -8.51
CA LEU A 64 11.23 11.13 -7.53
C LEU A 64 11.60 10.79 -6.08
N LEU A 65 11.97 9.54 -5.80
CA LEU A 65 12.06 9.00 -4.45
C LEU A 65 13.50 8.70 -4.01
N GLY A 66 14.46 8.75 -4.94
CA GLY A 66 15.87 8.47 -4.65
C GLY A 66 16.09 7.07 -4.06
N ASP A 67 16.99 6.99 -3.11
CA ASP A 67 17.27 5.78 -2.32
C ASP A 67 16.42 5.68 -1.04
N GLY A 68 15.55 6.66 -0.79
CA GLY A 68 14.68 6.73 0.37
C GLY A 68 15.34 7.28 1.64
N SER A 69 16.62 7.64 1.60
CA SER A 69 17.36 8.11 2.79
C SER A 69 16.73 9.35 3.42
N HIS A 70 16.22 10.27 2.60
CA HIS A 70 15.51 11.47 3.07
C HIS A 70 14.18 11.19 3.79
N PHE A 71 13.62 9.99 3.65
CA PHE A 71 12.50 9.48 4.44
C PHE A 71 12.97 8.56 5.60
N GLY A 72 14.26 8.41 5.82
CA GLY A 72 14.81 7.49 6.82
C GLY A 72 14.55 6.02 6.52
N ILE A 73 14.36 5.65 5.25
CA ILE A 73 14.10 4.29 4.76
C ILE A 73 15.11 3.93 3.67
N HIS A 74 15.07 2.67 3.20
CA HIS A 74 15.86 2.20 2.06
C HIS A 74 14.93 1.75 0.95
N LEU A 75 15.05 2.40 -0.21
CA LEU A 75 14.31 2.04 -1.42
C LEU A 75 15.19 1.25 -2.38
N SER A 76 14.67 0.14 -2.85
CA SER A 76 15.21 -0.63 -3.97
C SER A 76 14.20 -0.64 -5.10
N TYR A 77 14.65 -0.92 -6.31
CA TYR A 77 13.82 -0.88 -7.51
C TYR A 77 14.00 -2.14 -8.33
N ALA A 78 12.91 -2.66 -8.85
CA ALA A 78 12.91 -3.80 -9.77
C ALA A 78 11.94 -3.56 -10.93
N VAL A 79 12.20 -4.20 -12.04
CA VAL A 79 11.41 -4.08 -13.26
C VAL A 79 10.48 -5.28 -13.38
N GLN A 80 9.19 -5.00 -13.58
CA GLN A 80 8.20 -5.98 -14.05
C GLN A 80 8.09 -5.85 -15.58
N PRO A 81 8.61 -6.81 -16.36
CA PRO A 81 8.64 -6.68 -17.82
C PRO A 81 7.27 -6.80 -18.46
N SER A 82 6.36 -7.58 -17.85
CA SER A 82 4.98 -7.78 -18.27
C SER A 82 4.06 -7.92 -17.06
N PRO A 83 2.80 -7.46 -17.13
CA PRO A 83 1.84 -7.51 -16.02
C PRO A 83 1.19 -8.89 -15.87
N ASP A 84 1.98 -9.91 -15.52
CA ASP A 84 1.55 -11.32 -15.48
C ASP A 84 0.79 -11.68 -14.19
N GLY A 85 0.31 -10.70 -13.45
CA GLY A 85 -0.48 -10.86 -12.23
C GLY A 85 0.23 -10.38 -10.97
N LEU A 86 -0.52 -10.21 -9.87
CA LEU A 86 0.00 -9.60 -8.64
C LEU A 86 0.98 -10.51 -7.90
N ALA A 87 0.78 -11.83 -7.95
CA ALA A 87 1.69 -12.77 -7.28
C ALA A 87 3.09 -12.81 -7.91
N GLN A 88 3.26 -12.34 -9.17
CA GLN A 88 4.56 -12.19 -9.81
C GLN A 88 5.51 -11.27 -9.01
N ALA A 89 4.98 -10.32 -8.25
CA ALA A 89 5.78 -9.41 -7.43
C ALA A 89 6.71 -10.16 -6.46
N PHE A 90 6.26 -11.30 -5.92
CA PHE A 90 7.07 -12.11 -5.00
C PHE A 90 8.15 -12.93 -5.71
N LEU A 91 7.98 -13.22 -7.00
CA LEU A 91 9.00 -13.87 -7.83
C LEU A 91 10.09 -12.86 -8.22
N ILE A 92 9.68 -11.66 -8.63
CA ILE A 92 10.61 -10.55 -8.97
C ILE A 92 11.38 -10.12 -7.72
N GLY A 93 10.69 -10.02 -6.58
CA GLY A 93 11.25 -9.58 -5.30
C GLY A 93 11.95 -10.68 -4.49
N GLU A 94 12.08 -11.91 -5.00
CA GLU A 94 12.58 -13.06 -4.22
C GLU A 94 13.92 -12.77 -3.52
N ALA A 95 14.89 -12.28 -4.25
CA ALA A 95 16.23 -11.97 -3.71
C ALA A 95 16.19 -10.86 -2.66
N PHE A 96 15.29 -9.88 -2.82
CA PHE A 96 15.09 -8.79 -1.86
C PHE A 96 14.37 -9.26 -0.59
N ILE A 97 13.36 -10.11 -0.72
CA ILE A 97 12.59 -10.64 0.39
C ILE A 97 13.44 -11.59 1.24
N GLY A 98 14.19 -12.47 0.58
CA GLY A 98 14.96 -13.53 1.27
C GLY A 98 14.04 -14.40 2.12
N ASN A 99 14.44 -14.61 3.37
CA ASN A 99 13.68 -15.41 4.34
C ASN A 99 12.86 -14.55 5.32
N GLU A 100 12.61 -13.29 4.99
CA GLU A 100 11.84 -12.40 5.85
C GLU A 100 10.34 -12.44 5.55
N PRO A 101 9.48 -12.12 6.54
CA PRO A 101 8.10 -11.75 6.27
C PRO A 101 8.03 -10.54 5.32
N CYS A 102 6.99 -10.49 4.49
CA CYS A 102 6.85 -9.46 3.47
C CYS A 102 5.44 -8.87 3.48
N ALA A 103 5.34 -7.53 3.47
CA ALA A 103 4.11 -6.83 3.14
C ALA A 103 4.13 -6.40 1.68
N MET A 104 2.99 -6.48 1.00
CA MET A 104 2.81 -5.93 -0.34
C MET A 104 1.63 -4.99 -0.36
N ILE A 105 1.79 -3.86 -1.05
CA ILE A 105 0.72 -2.91 -1.32
C ILE A 105 0.68 -2.56 -2.81
N LEU A 106 -0.52 -2.40 -3.34
CA LEU A 106 -0.71 -1.90 -4.70
C LEU A 106 -0.47 -0.39 -4.74
N GLY A 107 0.27 0.06 -5.74
CA GLY A 107 0.73 1.44 -5.86
C GLY A 107 -0.37 2.49 -6.10
N ASP A 108 -1.60 2.04 -6.32
CA ASP A 108 -2.79 2.86 -6.59
C ASP A 108 -3.84 2.79 -5.47
N ASN A 109 -3.50 2.19 -4.35
CA ASN A 109 -4.40 2.06 -3.20
C ASN A 109 -4.10 3.12 -2.13
N ILE A 110 -5.15 3.80 -1.69
CA ILE A 110 -5.10 4.82 -0.65
C ILE A 110 -5.94 4.34 0.52
N PHE A 111 -5.38 4.40 1.72
CA PHE A 111 -6.05 4.03 2.96
C PHE A 111 -6.07 5.21 3.93
N TYR A 112 -7.21 5.40 4.57
CA TYR A 112 -7.35 6.37 5.64
C TYR A 112 -8.37 5.89 6.67
N GLY A 113 -8.04 6.00 7.94
CA GLY A 113 -8.95 5.62 9.01
C GLY A 113 -8.33 5.73 10.40
N ASN A 114 -9.17 5.87 11.41
CA ASN A 114 -8.71 5.92 12.79
C ASN A 114 -8.15 4.56 13.24
N GLY A 115 -7.00 4.59 13.93
CA GLY A 115 -6.37 3.37 14.43
C GLY A 115 -5.65 2.55 13.35
N PHE A 116 -5.47 3.08 12.13
CA PHE A 116 -4.88 2.34 11.02
C PHE A 116 -3.49 1.79 11.35
N SER A 117 -2.61 2.60 11.97
CA SER A 117 -1.27 2.15 12.39
C SER A 117 -1.31 0.94 13.33
N HIS A 118 -2.29 0.87 14.23
CA HIS A 118 -2.46 -0.29 15.11
C HIS A 118 -2.87 -1.55 14.35
N ILE A 119 -3.78 -1.41 13.37
CA ILE A 119 -4.19 -2.53 12.51
C ILE A 119 -3.01 -3.05 11.71
N LEU A 120 -2.17 -2.16 11.15
CA LEU A 120 -0.96 -2.52 10.43
C LEU A 120 0.07 -3.22 11.33
N GLU A 121 0.26 -2.73 12.56
CA GLU A 121 1.13 -3.38 13.56
C GLU A 121 0.66 -4.81 13.85
N GLN A 122 -0.64 -5.03 14.04
CA GLN A 122 -1.19 -6.37 14.27
C GLN A 122 -0.95 -7.31 13.07
N ALA A 123 -1.13 -6.82 11.85
CA ALA A 123 -0.86 -7.61 10.65
C ALA A 123 0.64 -7.95 10.51
N ARG A 124 1.52 -7.00 10.83
CA ARG A 124 2.97 -7.24 10.88
C ARG A 124 3.34 -8.32 11.90
N LEU A 125 2.79 -8.23 13.12
CA LEU A 125 3.03 -9.23 14.17
C LEU A 125 2.48 -10.60 13.79
N ASN A 126 1.34 -10.69 13.09
CA ASN A 126 0.82 -11.94 12.57
C ASN A 126 1.78 -12.57 11.56
N ALA A 127 2.30 -11.77 10.62
CA ALA A 127 3.27 -12.26 9.63
C ALA A 127 4.56 -12.78 10.29
N GLU A 128 5.06 -12.09 11.31
CA GLU A 128 6.21 -12.54 12.12
C GLU A 128 5.93 -13.86 12.88
N ARG A 129 4.67 -14.16 13.17
CA ARG A 129 4.21 -15.39 13.81
C ARG A 129 3.81 -16.49 12.82
N GLY A 130 4.11 -16.33 11.54
CA GLY A 130 3.84 -17.33 10.51
C GLY A 130 2.42 -17.31 9.95
N ARG A 131 1.68 -16.21 10.08
CA ARG A 131 0.30 -16.09 9.58
C ARG A 131 0.18 -14.97 8.54
N ALA A 132 -0.51 -15.25 7.45
CA ALA A 132 -0.85 -14.24 6.45
C ALA A 132 -2.05 -13.40 6.91
N THR A 133 -2.08 -12.11 6.52
CA THR A 133 -3.21 -11.23 6.78
C THR A 133 -3.61 -10.48 5.51
N VAL A 134 -4.89 -10.53 5.18
CA VAL A 134 -5.55 -9.73 4.14
C VAL A 134 -6.55 -8.78 4.75
N PHE A 135 -6.97 -7.76 3.99
CA PHE A 135 -7.90 -6.74 4.49
C PHE A 135 -9.15 -6.72 3.63
N GLY A 136 -10.30 -6.87 4.27
CA GLY A 136 -11.61 -6.79 3.65
C GLY A 136 -12.25 -5.42 3.81
N TYR A 137 -12.88 -4.94 2.76
CA TYR A 137 -13.64 -3.69 2.75
C TYR A 137 -14.98 -3.90 2.07
N TYR A 138 -16.07 -3.39 2.67
CA TYR A 138 -17.41 -3.50 2.10
C TYR A 138 -17.55 -2.62 0.85
N VAL A 139 -17.95 -3.21 -0.28
CA VAL A 139 -18.21 -2.53 -1.54
C VAL A 139 -19.56 -2.92 -2.13
N PRO A 140 -20.21 -2.04 -2.91
CA PRO A 140 -21.48 -2.36 -3.55
C PRO A 140 -21.33 -3.26 -4.79
N ASP A 141 -20.14 -3.33 -5.39
CA ASP A 141 -19.80 -4.01 -6.65
C ASP A 141 -18.63 -5.02 -6.47
N PRO A 142 -18.77 -6.03 -5.56
CA PRO A 142 -17.68 -6.93 -5.18
C PRO A 142 -17.14 -7.80 -6.31
N GLU A 143 -17.92 -8.04 -7.38
CA GLU A 143 -17.51 -8.84 -8.54
C GLU A 143 -16.29 -8.29 -9.30
N ARG A 144 -15.89 -7.07 -9.02
CA ARG A 144 -14.70 -6.44 -9.59
C ARG A 144 -13.40 -6.84 -8.91
N PHE A 145 -13.49 -7.43 -7.73
CA PHE A 145 -12.36 -7.66 -6.81
C PHE A 145 -12.22 -9.13 -6.43
N GLY A 146 -11.15 -9.47 -5.75
CA GLY A 146 -11.12 -10.67 -4.93
C GLY A 146 -12.12 -10.54 -3.78
N VAL A 147 -12.90 -11.56 -3.50
CA VAL A 147 -13.99 -11.52 -2.51
C VAL A 147 -13.70 -12.49 -1.36
N LEU A 148 -13.93 -12.03 -0.14
CA LEU A 148 -13.84 -12.81 1.09
C LEU A 148 -15.22 -13.33 1.49
N GLU A 149 -15.29 -14.59 1.95
CA GLU A 149 -16.43 -15.16 2.64
C GLU A 149 -16.05 -15.50 4.09
N PHE A 150 -16.90 -15.20 5.04
CA PHE A 150 -16.67 -15.44 6.48
C PHE A 150 -17.81 -16.23 7.11
N ASP A 151 -17.49 -16.89 8.22
CA ASP A 151 -18.51 -17.41 9.14
C ASP A 151 -18.92 -16.34 10.18
N GLU A 152 -19.82 -16.74 11.08
CA GLU A 152 -20.34 -15.89 12.16
C GLU A 152 -19.26 -15.43 13.16
N ASN A 153 -18.09 -16.07 13.16
CA ASN A 153 -16.94 -15.76 14.02
C ASN A 153 -15.85 -14.96 13.28
N GLU A 154 -16.19 -14.38 12.10
CA GLU A 154 -15.25 -13.65 11.23
C GLU A 154 -14.09 -14.51 10.69
N LYS A 155 -14.22 -15.85 10.72
CA LYS A 155 -13.23 -16.75 10.15
C LYS A 155 -13.41 -16.83 8.64
N VAL A 156 -12.34 -16.67 7.89
CA VAL A 156 -12.37 -16.78 6.42
C VAL A 156 -12.71 -18.20 6.00
N LEU A 157 -13.75 -18.34 5.18
CA LEU A 157 -14.22 -19.61 4.62
C LEU A 157 -13.73 -19.81 3.19
N SER A 158 -13.76 -18.76 2.38
CA SER A 158 -13.25 -18.80 1.00
C SER A 158 -12.73 -17.44 0.53
N VAL A 159 -11.88 -17.49 -0.49
CA VAL A 159 -11.41 -16.34 -1.25
C VAL A 159 -11.61 -16.64 -2.74
N GLU A 160 -12.26 -15.74 -3.47
CA GLU A 160 -12.56 -15.94 -4.90
C GLU A 160 -12.17 -14.71 -5.71
N GLU A 161 -11.46 -14.90 -6.82
CA GLU A 161 -11.08 -13.82 -7.73
C GLU A 161 -12.22 -13.46 -8.66
N LYS A 162 -12.71 -12.22 -8.57
CA LYS A 162 -13.74 -11.65 -9.46
C LYS A 162 -14.89 -12.61 -9.75
N PRO A 163 -15.57 -13.13 -8.74
CA PRO A 163 -16.63 -14.11 -8.91
C PRO A 163 -17.83 -13.51 -9.64
N ALA A 164 -18.39 -14.22 -10.60
CA ALA A 164 -19.62 -13.79 -11.28
C ALA A 164 -20.84 -13.73 -10.35
N ARG A 165 -20.78 -14.44 -9.23
CA ARG A 165 -21.78 -14.43 -8.14
C ARG A 165 -21.05 -14.36 -6.82
N PRO A 166 -20.76 -13.15 -6.32
CA PRO A 166 -20.05 -12.95 -5.06
C PRO A 166 -20.82 -13.54 -3.88
N LYS A 167 -20.10 -14.19 -2.97
CA LYS A 167 -20.69 -14.76 -1.73
C LYS A 167 -20.82 -13.71 -0.63
N SER A 168 -20.16 -12.59 -0.75
CA SER A 168 -20.25 -11.45 0.16
C SER A 168 -19.96 -10.15 -0.57
N ASN A 169 -20.17 -9.02 0.12
CA ASN A 169 -19.79 -7.70 -0.35
C ASN A 169 -18.39 -7.25 0.13
N TYR A 170 -17.59 -8.16 0.69
CA TYR A 170 -16.27 -7.80 1.20
C TYR A 170 -15.18 -8.06 0.17
N ALA A 171 -14.73 -6.99 -0.47
CA ALA A 171 -13.59 -7.01 -1.38
C ALA A 171 -12.27 -7.12 -0.59
N ILE A 172 -11.33 -7.90 -1.12
CA ILE A 172 -9.93 -7.89 -0.65
C ILE A 172 -9.27 -6.64 -1.19
N THR A 173 -8.76 -5.80 -0.28
CA THR A 173 -8.05 -4.58 -0.67
C THR A 173 -6.64 -4.91 -1.20
N GLY A 174 -5.98 -3.92 -1.81
CA GLY A 174 -4.62 -4.09 -2.33
C GLY A 174 -3.51 -4.00 -1.28
N LEU A 175 -3.73 -4.54 -0.06
CA LEU A 175 -2.76 -4.58 1.03
C LEU A 175 -2.69 -5.99 1.60
N TYR A 176 -1.48 -6.52 1.72
CA TYR A 176 -1.24 -7.91 2.10
C TYR A 176 -0.03 -8.01 3.02
N PHE A 177 -0.11 -8.87 4.03
CA PHE A 177 1.02 -9.24 4.89
C PHE A 177 1.19 -10.75 4.88
N TYR A 178 2.39 -11.19 4.54
CA TYR A 178 2.72 -12.61 4.44
C TYR A 178 3.88 -12.99 5.35
N PRO A 179 3.86 -14.19 5.92
CA PRO A 179 5.00 -14.73 6.65
C PRO A 179 6.18 -15.00 5.71
N SER A 180 7.31 -15.39 6.28
CA SER A 180 8.47 -15.88 5.52
C SER A 180 8.08 -17.04 4.60
N GLY A 181 8.78 -17.17 3.46
CA GLY A 181 8.51 -18.21 2.47
C GLY A 181 7.44 -17.85 1.42
N VAL A 182 6.96 -16.62 1.38
CA VAL A 182 5.95 -16.19 0.38
C VAL A 182 6.40 -16.39 -1.06
N SER A 183 7.68 -16.18 -1.38
CA SER A 183 8.22 -16.39 -2.73
C SER A 183 8.15 -17.85 -3.14
N GLU A 184 8.48 -18.78 -2.24
CA GLU A 184 8.40 -20.22 -2.50
C GLU A 184 6.94 -20.67 -2.75
N LEU A 185 6.01 -20.11 -2.02
CA LEU A 185 4.59 -20.39 -2.23
C LEU A 185 4.09 -19.78 -3.53
N ALA A 186 4.54 -18.57 -3.88
CA ALA A 186 4.19 -17.89 -5.13
C ALA A 186 4.68 -18.65 -6.38
N LYS A 187 5.80 -19.38 -6.32
CA LYS A 187 6.29 -20.27 -7.40
C LYS A 187 5.30 -21.38 -7.75
N GLN A 188 4.42 -21.74 -6.84
CA GLN A 188 3.42 -22.79 -7.02
C GLN A 188 2.12 -22.26 -7.63
N VAL A 189 1.93 -20.94 -7.67
CA VAL A 189 0.75 -20.31 -8.30
C VAL A 189 0.81 -20.58 -9.80
N ARG A 190 -0.30 -21.07 -10.36
CA ARG A 190 -0.47 -21.27 -11.80
C ARG A 190 -1.29 -20.15 -12.41
N PRO A 191 -1.00 -19.76 -13.66
CA PRO A 191 -1.81 -18.76 -14.34
C PRO A 191 -3.28 -19.15 -14.36
N SER A 192 -4.15 -18.20 -14.08
CA SER A 192 -5.59 -18.34 -14.17
C SER A 192 -6.07 -18.42 -15.63
N LYS A 193 -7.38 -18.57 -15.86
CA LYS A 193 -7.98 -18.47 -17.19
C LYS A 193 -7.72 -17.13 -17.88
N ARG A 194 -7.34 -16.09 -17.10
CA ARG A 194 -6.96 -14.77 -17.59
C ARG A 194 -5.47 -14.67 -17.97
N GLY A 195 -4.70 -15.74 -17.75
CA GLY A 195 -3.24 -15.76 -17.94
C GLY A 195 -2.45 -15.10 -16.81
N GLU A 196 -3.10 -14.72 -15.69
CA GLU A 196 -2.48 -13.99 -14.58
C GLU A 196 -2.14 -14.91 -13.40
N LEU A 197 -1.02 -14.64 -12.73
CA LEU A 197 -0.66 -15.22 -11.44
C LEU A 197 -1.45 -14.47 -10.36
N GLU A 198 -2.63 -14.99 -10.03
CA GLU A 198 -3.58 -14.31 -9.16
C GLU A 198 -3.12 -14.30 -7.69
N ILE A 199 -3.19 -13.14 -7.06
CA ILE A 199 -2.93 -13.01 -5.63
C ILE A 199 -3.96 -13.78 -4.80
N THR A 200 -5.19 -13.87 -5.30
CA THR A 200 -6.27 -14.62 -4.64
C THR A 200 -5.97 -16.11 -4.58
N THR A 201 -5.28 -16.67 -5.59
CA THR A 201 -4.79 -18.06 -5.55
C THR A 201 -3.76 -18.24 -4.45
N LEU A 202 -2.83 -17.29 -4.30
CA LEU A 202 -1.84 -17.31 -3.22
C LEU A 202 -2.53 -17.23 -1.85
N ASN A 203 -3.53 -16.37 -1.69
CA ASN A 203 -4.33 -16.25 -0.47
C ASN A 203 -5.09 -17.56 -0.16
N ASP A 204 -5.67 -18.22 -1.16
CA ASP A 204 -6.33 -19.52 -0.99
C ASP A 204 -5.36 -20.61 -0.51
N MET A 205 -4.11 -20.58 -0.97
CA MET A 205 -3.09 -21.52 -0.49
C MET A 205 -2.80 -21.32 1.01
N TYR A 206 -2.72 -20.08 1.50
CA TYR A 206 -2.60 -19.77 2.93
C TYR A 206 -3.88 -20.15 3.71
N LEU A 207 -5.05 -19.95 3.12
CA LEU A 207 -6.32 -20.36 3.72
C LEU A 207 -6.38 -21.88 3.92
N ARG A 208 -6.02 -22.66 2.90
CA ARG A 208 -5.97 -24.15 3.00
C ARG A 208 -4.96 -24.66 4.02
N GLN A 209 -3.90 -23.91 4.29
CA GLN A 209 -2.95 -24.20 5.36
C GLN A 209 -3.47 -23.80 6.75
N GLY A 210 -4.63 -23.13 6.85
CA GLY A 210 -5.22 -22.66 8.11
C GLY A 210 -4.49 -21.46 8.73
N ILE A 211 -3.70 -20.71 7.95
CA ILE A 211 -2.89 -19.59 8.41
C ILE A 211 -3.19 -18.27 7.68
N LEU A 212 -4.37 -18.13 7.08
CA LEU A 212 -4.87 -16.86 6.55
C LEU A 212 -5.82 -16.21 7.56
N ASP A 213 -5.49 -15.00 7.96
CA ASP A 213 -6.37 -14.11 8.74
C ASP A 213 -6.92 -12.99 7.85
N ALA A 214 -8.12 -12.52 8.15
CA ALA A 214 -8.68 -11.31 7.56
C ALA A 214 -8.90 -10.25 8.64
N LYS A 215 -8.67 -8.98 8.28
CA LYS A 215 -9.04 -7.81 9.05
C LYS A 215 -10.04 -7.01 8.26
N ILE A 216 -11.18 -6.72 8.86
CA ILE A 216 -12.24 -5.96 8.18
C ILE A 216 -12.11 -4.49 8.53
N PHE A 217 -12.00 -3.65 7.51
CA PHE A 217 -12.09 -2.21 7.67
C PHE A 217 -13.57 -1.82 7.85
N GLY A 218 -13.88 -1.38 9.06
CA GLY A 218 -15.23 -0.99 9.45
C GLY A 218 -15.57 0.46 9.09
N ARG A 219 -16.67 0.95 9.67
CA ARG A 219 -17.09 2.34 9.50
C ARG A 219 -16.00 3.31 9.95
N GLY A 220 -15.81 4.38 9.19
CA GLY A 220 -14.76 5.37 9.46
C GLY A 220 -13.43 5.09 8.78
N PHE A 221 -13.30 3.96 8.06
CA PHE A 221 -12.22 3.72 7.12
C PHE A 221 -12.64 4.12 5.71
N ALA A 222 -11.69 4.65 4.96
CA ALA A 222 -11.76 4.83 3.52
C ALA A 222 -10.65 3.99 2.87
N TRP A 223 -11.05 3.19 1.88
CA TRP A 223 -10.19 2.54 0.91
C TRP A 223 -10.57 3.05 -0.47
N LEU A 224 -9.61 3.63 -1.17
CA LEU A 224 -9.80 4.25 -2.47
C LEU A 224 -8.91 3.52 -3.48
N ASP A 225 -9.55 2.86 -4.46
CA ASP A 225 -8.91 2.27 -5.64
C ASP A 225 -8.98 3.30 -6.78
N THR A 226 -7.87 3.92 -7.13
CA THR A 226 -7.78 4.99 -8.12
C THR A 226 -7.69 4.46 -9.55
N GLY A 227 -8.45 3.41 -9.86
CA GLY A 227 -8.38 2.67 -11.13
C GLY A 227 -9.09 3.31 -12.32
N THR A 228 -9.95 4.30 -12.11
CA THR A 228 -10.73 5.01 -13.15
C THR A 228 -10.57 6.52 -13.01
N MET A 229 -11.04 7.30 -14.01
CA MET A 229 -11.03 8.76 -13.94
C MET A 229 -11.86 9.28 -12.76
N GLU A 230 -13.04 8.70 -12.57
CA GLU A 230 -13.97 9.06 -11.50
C GLU A 230 -13.33 8.74 -10.14
N SER A 231 -12.81 7.52 -9.93
CA SER A 231 -12.22 7.16 -8.64
C SER A 231 -10.92 7.93 -8.33
N LEU A 232 -10.17 8.36 -9.35
CA LEU A 232 -9.02 9.25 -9.16
C LEU A 232 -9.46 10.65 -8.69
N LEU A 233 -10.52 11.19 -9.27
CA LEU A 233 -11.10 12.47 -8.86
C LEU A 233 -11.65 12.39 -7.44
N GLU A 234 -12.48 11.38 -7.14
CA GLU A 234 -13.04 11.13 -5.82
C GLU A 234 -11.96 11.00 -4.74
N ALA A 235 -10.86 10.31 -5.06
CA ALA A 235 -9.72 10.19 -4.15
C ALA A 235 -9.09 11.55 -3.85
N ALA A 236 -8.89 12.40 -4.87
CA ALA A 236 -8.34 13.73 -4.68
C ALA A 236 -9.28 14.64 -3.87
N GLU A 237 -10.59 14.58 -4.11
CA GLU A 237 -11.60 15.31 -3.35
C GLU A 237 -11.67 14.85 -1.89
N PHE A 238 -11.63 13.54 -1.65
CA PHE A 238 -11.61 12.97 -0.32
C PHE A 238 -10.39 13.45 0.47
N VAL A 239 -9.19 13.33 -0.10
CA VAL A 239 -7.94 13.77 0.54
C VAL A 239 -8.00 15.26 0.85
N HIS A 240 -8.38 16.09 -0.12
CA HIS A 240 -8.56 17.53 0.07
C HIS A 240 -9.51 17.84 1.21
N MET A 241 -10.69 17.21 1.23
CA MET A 241 -11.72 17.47 2.24
C MET A 241 -11.22 17.11 3.64
N VAL A 242 -10.62 15.95 3.81
CA VAL A 242 -10.12 15.48 5.11
C VAL A 242 -8.97 16.37 5.60
N GLU A 243 -7.96 16.63 4.77
CA GLU A 243 -6.83 17.48 5.13
C GLU A 243 -7.28 18.90 5.52
N LYS A 244 -8.18 19.48 4.73
CA LYS A 244 -8.74 20.82 5.02
C LYS A 244 -9.54 20.88 6.33
N ARG A 245 -10.29 19.83 6.65
CA ARG A 245 -11.17 19.82 7.83
C ARG A 245 -10.45 19.46 9.11
N GLN A 246 -9.46 18.55 9.02
CA GLN A 246 -8.77 18.04 10.20
C GLN A 246 -7.43 18.74 10.46
N GLY A 247 -6.91 19.51 9.50
CA GLY A 247 -5.60 20.18 9.64
C GLY A 247 -4.42 19.20 9.66
N VAL A 248 -4.58 18.03 9.05
CA VAL A 248 -3.55 16.98 8.96
C VAL A 248 -3.14 16.78 7.52
N LYS A 249 -2.01 16.09 7.28
CA LYS A 249 -1.67 15.52 5.97
C LYS A 249 -1.97 14.03 5.97
N ILE A 250 -2.65 13.57 4.92
CA ILE A 250 -2.81 12.14 4.68
C ILE A 250 -1.55 11.68 3.95
N SER A 251 -0.84 10.68 4.53
CA SER A 251 0.30 10.06 3.86
C SER A 251 1.42 11.04 3.50
N ALA A 252 2.01 11.68 4.52
CA ALA A 252 3.23 12.47 4.40
C ALA A 252 4.42 11.65 4.91
N PRO A 253 5.24 11.06 4.02
CA PRO A 253 6.36 10.18 4.40
C PRO A 253 7.31 10.83 5.39
N GLU A 254 7.68 12.11 5.20
CA GLU A 254 8.60 12.84 6.06
C GLU A 254 8.01 13.05 7.47
N GLU A 255 6.71 13.36 7.57
CA GLU A 255 6.04 13.44 8.87
C GLU A 255 6.06 12.11 9.61
N ILE A 256 5.78 11.00 8.89
CA ILE A 256 5.80 9.65 9.44
C ILE A 256 7.22 9.32 9.92
N ALA A 257 8.24 9.53 9.08
CA ALA A 257 9.64 9.31 9.41
C ALA A 257 10.07 10.10 10.65
N TYR A 258 9.70 11.37 10.72
CA TYR A 258 10.00 12.21 11.87
C TYR A 258 9.31 11.73 13.15
N ARG A 259 8.05 11.36 13.08
CA ARG A 259 7.29 10.83 14.22
C ARG A 259 7.84 9.50 14.75
N PHE A 260 8.36 8.65 13.88
CA PHE A 260 9.04 7.43 14.27
C PHE A 260 10.49 7.63 14.71
N GLY A 261 11.02 8.86 14.60
CA GLY A 261 12.42 9.18 14.93
C GLY A 261 13.41 8.60 13.92
N TRP A 262 12.98 8.34 12.70
CA TRP A 262 13.84 7.85 11.61
C TRP A 262 14.63 8.97 10.95
N ILE A 263 14.10 10.19 11.02
CA ILE A 263 14.78 11.43 10.63
C ILE A 263 14.74 12.43 11.78
N SER A 264 15.75 13.29 11.82
CA SER A 264 15.88 14.39 12.79
C SER A 264 15.06 15.62 12.40
N THR A 265 14.93 16.58 13.30
CA THR A 265 14.32 17.88 13.00
C THR A 265 15.08 18.62 11.88
N HIS A 266 16.41 18.48 11.83
CA HIS A 266 17.23 19.09 10.77
C HIS A 266 16.86 18.51 9.40
N GLU A 267 16.83 17.17 9.25
CA GLU A 267 16.47 16.50 7.99
C GLU A 267 15.02 16.80 7.56
N LEU A 268 14.09 16.94 8.52
CA LEU A 268 12.73 17.39 8.24
C LEU A 268 12.70 18.80 7.66
N LEU A 269 13.54 19.73 8.20
CA LEU A 269 13.66 21.09 7.69
C LEU A 269 14.32 21.14 6.31
N GLU A 270 15.33 20.31 6.06
CA GLU A 270 15.93 20.16 4.72
C GLU A 270 14.89 19.72 3.69
N SER A 271 14.08 18.71 4.02
CA SER A 271 12.95 18.29 3.17
C SER A 271 11.95 19.43 2.94
N ALA A 272 11.65 20.22 3.99
CA ALA A 272 10.76 21.37 3.86
C ALA A 272 11.33 22.47 2.95
N GLU A 273 12.66 22.65 2.91
CA GLU A 273 13.32 23.60 1.97
C GLU A 273 13.20 23.14 0.52
N VAL A 274 13.35 21.83 0.25
CA VAL A 274 13.17 21.27 -1.10
C VAL A 274 11.74 21.57 -1.62
N TYR A 275 10.72 21.45 -0.77
CA TYR A 275 9.33 21.77 -1.14
C TYR A 275 9.02 23.28 -1.16
N GLY A 276 9.93 24.12 -0.71
CA GLY A 276 9.86 25.58 -0.80
C GLY A 276 8.62 26.16 -0.15
N LYS A 277 7.92 27.05 -0.89
CA LYS A 277 6.72 27.76 -0.41
C LYS A 277 5.41 26.97 -0.56
N SER A 278 5.47 25.70 -0.96
CA SER A 278 4.28 24.88 -1.13
C SER A 278 3.56 24.68 0.22
N PRO A 279 2.25 24.41 0.21
CA PRO A 279 1.52 24.03 1.43
C PRO A 279 2.11 22.79 2.12
N TYR A 280 2.68 21.86 1.34
CA TYR A 280 3.35 20.67 1.85
C TYR A 280 4.63 21.04 2.62
N GLY A 281 5.53 21.87 2.03
CA GLY A 281 6.73 22.37 2.71
C GLY A 281 6.41 23.19 3.97
N HIS A 282 5.34 24.00 3.93
CA HIS A 282 4.87 24.73 5.11
C HIS A 282 4.43 23.79 6.25
N HIS A 283 3.72 22.72 5.92
CA HIS A 283 3.31 21.69 6.87
C HIS A 283 4.51 21.05 7.58
N LEU A 284 5.56 20.69 6.83
CA LEU A 284 6.78 20.10 7.42
C LEU A 284 7.49 21.08 8.36
N ARG A 285 7.58 22.37 8.00
CA ARG A 285 8.14 23.41 8.90
C ARG A 285 7.35 23.53 10.20
N GLN A 286 6.03 23.53 10.12
CA GLN A 286 5.17 23.53 11.32
C GLN A 286 5.43 22.29 12.18
N GLY A 287 5.67 21.13 11.56
CA GLY A 287 6.02 19.90 12.26
C GLY A 287 7.33 19.99 13.02
N ALA A 288 8.36 20.59 12.40
CA ALA A 288 9.65 20.84 13.04
C ALA A 288 9.54 21.79 14.25
N GLU A 289 8.55 22.69 14.25
CA GLU A 289 8.19 23.56 15.37
C GLU A 289 7.31 22.86 16.44
N GLY A 290 7.06 21.56 16.31
CA GLY A 290 6.24 20.78 17.24
C GLY A 290 4.73 20.97 17.07
N LYS A 291 4.28 21.50 15.93
CA LYS A 291 2.87 21.86 15.67
C LYS A 291 2.10 20.77 14.88
N PHE A 292 2.65 19.58 14.69
CA PHE A 292 1.87 18.48 14.12
C PHE A 292 0.68 18.13 15.00
N VAL A 293 -0.48 17.97 14.40
CA VAL A 293 -1.66 17.43 15.10
C VAL A 293 -1.30 16.05 15.65
N SER A 294 -1.52 15.85 16.96
CA SER A 294 -1.08 14.64 17.67
C SER A 294 -1.78 13.39 17.14
N PHE A 295 -1.03 12.51 16.46
CA PHE A 295 -1.38 11.10 16.49
C PHE A 295 -0.99 10.54 17.85
N LYS A 296 -1.86 9.80 18.52
CA LYS A 296 -1.43 8.92 19.61
C LYS A 296 -0.72 7.72 18.98
N VAL A 297 0.51 7.92 18.55
CA VAL A 297 1.43 6.79 18.40
C VAL A 297 1.76 6.36 19.81
N ASN A 298 1.40 5.13 20.18
CA ASN A 298 1.83 4.57 21.45
C ASN A 298 3.36 4.54 21.43
N LYS A 299 3.98 5.58 22.01
CA LYS A 299 5.38 5.49 22.40
C LYS A 299 5.42 4.39 23.45
N LYS A 300 5.86 3.20 23.08
CA LYS A 300 6.36 2.25 24.07
C LYS A 300 7.57 2.92 24.73
N ASN A 301 7.42 3.27 26.02
CA ASN A 301 8.52 3.55 26.91
C ASN A 301 9.46 2.32 26.97
#